data_a48412f3b4e9add9a4bb2b332e2f25ba
#
_entry.id   a48412f3b4e9add9a4bb2b332e2f25ba
#
_cell.length_a   1.000
_cell.length_b   1.000
_cell.length_c   1.000
_cell.angle_alpha   90.00
_cell.angle_beta   90.00
_cell.angle_gamma   90.00
#
_symmetry.space_group_name_H-M   'P 1'
#
loop_
_entity.id
_entity.type
_entity.pdbx_description
1 polymer ?
#
loop_
_entity_poly.entity_id
_entity_poly.type
_entity_poly.pdbx_seq_one_letter_code
_entity_poly.pdbx_strand_id
1 'polypeptide(L)'
;MTTQPDIILLVLDTQRADRLGVYGHRAAVTPHLDNFASQAALFEQAIAPAQWTIPSHASLFTGLYPTAHQVTQSNQSLGPDLHHMAEVLDAAGYETVGFCNNPLVGILNNGFKRGFQTFYNYGGAIPSLPRSSSSLPPPLNRLGEAYTQFLRRISYPVQNFFGQSDLAFRLSLNAWFTPLWSKMANFKGQNERSVKDLVHFLQQREKQAHAKPLFLFINLMETHLPFWPPGEFVDHLLPYFRSSKEARTIMRTWNRAAYRWAAPLAEPLSELESRVLNDMYDAEVAYQDHYLGDLFAALTGRERQQNTLTIITGDHGDALGDHQQMGHAFVAYQELVQVPLIMHWPQHIPAGVRLDTPVSTRRIYHTVLDAAGQLPNHLPRLNPAEVHQLTLLQNIQGNDPENGTAYAEVYPPLNLVKAIAQREPELLRSFRSGSLRRALVRHDLKLIQVDNRPEELFHLPDDPTELHNVLASRPGESAQLNRELNRISNQVERQREQMTAGDIIDLDADENLQQRLRSLGYIE
;
A
#
# COMPACT_ATOMS: atom_id res chain seq x y z
N MET A 1 -17.42 -14.11 -29.10
CA MET A 1 -17.62 -13.61 -27.73
C MET A 1 -16.22 -13.27 -27.22
N THR A 2 -15.92 -12.02 -26.93
CA THR A 2 -14.67 -11.65 -26.27
C THR A 2 -14.65 -12.33 -24.91
N THR A 3 -13.64 -13.15 -24.66
CA THR A 3 -13.47 -13.79 -23.35
C THR A 3 -13.14 -12.71 -22.33
N GLN A 4 -13.77 -12.74 -21.15
CA GLN A 4 -13.45 -11.82 -20.06
C GLN A 4 -11.95 -11.89 -19.75
N PRO A 5 -11.27 -10.76 -19.47
CA PRO A 5 -9.84 -10.74 -19.13
C PRO A 5 -9.58 -11.39 -17.77
N ASP A 6 -8.37 -11.86 -17.57
CA ASP A 6 -7.85 -12.01 -16.21
C ASP A 6 -7.46 -10.63 -15.69
N ILE A 7 -7.71 -10.36 -14.42
CA ILE A 7 -7.43 -9.07 -13.77
C ILE A 7 -6.52 -9.30 -12.58
N ILE A 8 -5.39 -8.61 -12.56
CA ILE A 8 -4.36 -8.73 -11.53
C ILE A 8 -4.13 -7.36 -10.93
N LEU A 9 -4.38 -7.22 -9.63
CA LEU A 9 -4.13 -6.00 -8.87
C LEU A 9 -3.00 -6.26 -7.88
N LEU A 10 -1.82 -5.70 -8.16
CA LEU A 10 -0.64 -5.74 -7.30
C LEU A 10 -0.51 -4.42 -6.55
N VAL A 11 -0.62 -4.48 -5.23
CA VAL A 11 -0.43 -3.35 -4.32
C VAL A 11 0.89 -3.51 -3.58
N LEU A 12 1.77 -2.53 -3.75
CA LEU A 12 3.05 -2.40 -3.08
C LEU A 12 2.87 -1.43 -1.91
N ASP A 13 2.75 -1.96 -0.72
CA ASP A 13 2.47 -1.22 0.51
C ASP A 13 3.62 -0.25 0.83
N THR A 14 3.30 1.00 1.15
CA THR A 14 4.25 2.09 1.40
C THR A 14 5.22 2.41 0.25
N GLN A 15 4.95 1.97 -0.98
CA GLN A 15 5.85 2.21 -2.10
C GLN A 15 5.73 3.65 -2.61
N ARG A 16 6.77 4.42 -2.43
CA ARG A 16 6.91 5.77 -3.00
C ARG A 16 7.14 5.70 -4.52
N ALA A 17 6.48 6.56 -5.28
CA ALA A 17 6.69 6.66 -6.73
C ALA A 17 8.11 7.16 -7.05
N ASP A 18 8.60 8.17 -6.34
CA ASP A 18 9.91 8.80 -6.54
C ASP A 18 11.13 7.88 -6.26
N ARG A 19 10.89 6.64 -5.78
CA ARG A 19 11.93 5.62 -5.54
C ARG A 19 12.00 4.55 -6.62
N LEU A 20 11.26 4.69 -7.71
CA LEU A 20 11.27 3.79 -8.85
C LEU A 20 11.98 4.43 -10.05
N GLY A 21 12.77 3.63 -10.80
CA GLY A 21 13.52 4.12 -11.95
C GLY A 21 12.65 4.77 -13.02
N VAL A 22 11.47 4.18 -13.31
CA VAL A 22 10.50 4.73 -14.29
C VAL A 22 9.93 6.10 -13.89
N TYR A 23 10.01 6.49 -12.61
CA TYR A 23 9.65 7.80 -12.09
C TYR A 23 10.88 8.72 -11.89
N GLY A 24 12.06 8.30 -12.36
CA GLY A 24 13.27 9.13 -12.38
C GLY A 24 14.23 8.90 -11.21
N HIS A 25 14.03 7.86 -10.38
CA HIS A 25 15.01 7.52 -9.34
C HIS A 25 16.36 7.12 -9.94
N ARG A 26 17.45 7.70 -9.42
CA ARG A 26 18.78 7.54 -10.04
C ARG A 26 19.52 6.27 -9.63
N ALA A 27 19.12 5.64 -8.53
CA ALA A 27 19.82 4.49 -7.96
C ALA A 27 19.44 3.18 -8.64
N ALA A 28 19.02 3.06 -9.83
CA ALA A 28 18.77 1.84 -10.63
C ALA A 28 18.34 0.60 -9.79
N VAL A 29 17.43 0.82 -8.83
CA VAL A 29 17.02 -0.21 -7.86
C VAL A 29 15.84 -1.07 -8.34
N THR A 30 15.21 -0.72 -9.48
CA THR A 30 13.99 -1.37 -9.97
C THR A 30 14.06 -1.85 -11.43
N PRO A 31 15.13 -2.56 -11.87
CA PRO A 31 15.28 -2.93 -13.27
C PRO A 31 14.18 -3.85 -13.81
N HIS A 32 13.59 -4.72 -12.97
CA HIS A 32 12.52 -5.63 -13.41
C HIS A 32 11.19 -4.90 -13.57
N LEU A 33 10.84 -4.04 -12.63
CA LEU A 33 9.63 -3.21 -12.69
C LEU A 33 9.73 -2.18 -13.81
N ASP A 34 10.90 -1.56 -14.00
CA ASP A 34 11.14 -0.59 -15.08
C ASP A 34 10.98 -1.24 -16.45
N ASN A 35 11.51 -2.47 -16.61
CA ASN A 35 11.33 -3.23 -17.84
C ASN A 35 9.86 -3.60 -18.08
N PHE A 36 9.12 -4.04 -17.05
CA PHE A 36 7.69 -4.32 -17.17
C PHE A 36 6.89 -3.07 -17.52
N ALA A 37 7.17 -1.94 -16.86
CA ALA A 37 6.52 -0.67 -17.09
C ALA A 37 6.77 -0.10 -18.51
N SER A 38 7.91 -0.43 -19.14
CA SER A 38 8.18 -0.02 -20.51
C SER A 38 7.18 -0.57 -21.54
N GLN A 39 6.46 -1.63 -21.19
CA GLN A 39 5.41 -2.25 -22.00
C GLN A 39 3.99 -1.88 -21.54
N ALA A 40 3.85 -0.91 -20.66
CA ALA A 40 2.61 -0.54 -19.99
C ALA A 40 2.28 0.95 -20.18
N ALA A 41 1.12 1.38 -19.69
CA ALA A 41 0.83 2.78 -19.43
C ALA A 41 1.29 3.14 -18.03
N LEU A 42 2.02 4.26 -17.91
CA LEU A 42 2.51 4.83 -16.66
C LEU A 42 1.75 6.12 -16.36
N PHE A 43 1.16 6.21 -15.18
CA PHE A 43 0.55 7.43 -14.66
C PHE A 43 1.56 8.15 -13.77
N GLU A 44 2.03 9.30 -14.20
CA GLU A 44 3.09 10.03 -13.49
C GLU A 44 2.61 10.67 -12.19
N GLN A 45 1.32 11.02 -12.12
CA GLN A 45 0.70 11.68 -10.97
C GLN A 45 -0.52 10.90 -10.48
N ALA A 46 -0.30 9.70 -9.95
CA ALA A 46 -1.34 8.93 -9.30
C ALA A 46 -1.36 9.25 -7.80
N ILE A 47 -2.52 9.69 -7.31
CA ILE A 47 -2.70 10.16 -5.94
C ILE A 47 -3.56 9.15 -5.16
N ALA A 48 -2.99 8.62 -4.08
CA ALA A 48 -3.70 7.79 -3.12
C ALA A 48 -4.77 8.62 -2.39
N PRO A 49 -5.99 8.10 -2.21
CA PRO A 49 -7.07 8.82 -1.53
C PRO A 49 -6.86 9.00 -0.03
N ALA A 50 -5.88 8.31 0.54
CA ALA A 50 -5.48 8.38 1.94
C ALA A 50 -3.99 8.07 2.11
N GLN A 51 -3.44 8.47 3.27
CA GLN A 51 -2.02 8.37 3.58
C GLN A 51 -1.60 7.07 4.28
N TRP A 52 -2.52 6.15 4.59
CA TRP A 52 -2.21 4.90 5.28
C TRP A 52 -3.13 3.76 4.87
N THR A 53 -2.75 2.54 5.20
CA THR A 53 -3.28 1.28 4.67
C THR A 53 -4.79 1.13 4.73
N ILE A 54 -5.42 1.32 5.90
CA ILE A 54 -6.85 1.00 6.09
C ILE A 54 -7.75 1.85 5.18
N PRO A 55 -7.73 3.20 5.24
CA PRO A 55 -8.61 4.00 4.39
C PRO A 55 -8.23 3.89 2.90
N SER A 56 -6.95 3.72 2.57
CA SER A 56 -6.54 3.59 1.17
C SER A 56 -7.05 2.27 0.55
N HIS A 57 -6.90 1.14 1.23
CA HIS A 57 -7.46 -0.14 0.74
C HIS A 57 -8.98 -0.12 0.69
N ALA A 58 -9.67 0.51 1.67
CA ALA A 58 -11.11 0.69 1.58
C ALA A 58 -11.51 1.45 0.32
N SER A 59 -10.77 2.52 -0.02
CA SER A 59 -10.98 3.27 -1.26
C SER A 59 -10.67 2.45 -2.52
N LEU A 60 -9.59 1.67 -2.53
CA LEU A 60 -9.25 0.76 -3.64
C LEU A 60 -10.35 -0.28 -3.88
N PHE A 61 -10.93 -0.84 -2.80
CA PHE A 61 -11.93 -1.90 -2.91
C PHE A 61 -13.35 -1.41 -3.17
N THR A 62 -13.65 -0.12 -2.97
CA THR A 62 -15.01 0.43 -3.09
C THR A 62 -15.16 1.57 -4.10
N GLY A 63 -14.06 2.17 -4.56
CA GLY A 63 -14.06 3.34 -5.44
C GLY A 63 -14.46 4.65 -4.75
N LEU A 64 -14.60 4.66 -3.42
CA LEU A 64 -15.05 5.80 -2.63
C LEU A 64 -13.88 6.46 -1.89
N TYR A 65 -14.07 7.72 -1.49
CA TYR A 65 -13.14 8.42 -0.62
C TYR A 65 -13.36 8.06 0.87
N PRO A 66 -12.35 8.26 1.74
CA PRO A 66 -12.39 7.88 3.16
C PRO A 66 -13.63 8.36 3.92
N THR A 67 -14.01 9.61 3.78
CA THR A 67 -15.25 10.12 4.38
C THR A 67 -16.48 9.32 3.92
N ALA A 68 -16.60 8.98 2.63
CA ALA A 68 -17.78 8.30 2.11
C ALA A 68 -17.89 6.85 2.57
N HIS A 69 -16.78 6.07 2.53
CA HIS A 69 -16.80 4.67 2.98
C HIS A 69 -16.69 4.52 4.51
N GLN A 70 -16.35 5.57 5.25
CA GLN A 70 -16.32 5.64 6.73
C GLN A 70 -15.32 4.69 7.42
N VAL A 71 -14.34 4.16 6.70
CA VAL A 71 -13.30 3.28 7.24
C VAL A 71 -11.99 4.07 7.33
N THR A 72 -11.84 4.84 8.39
CA THR A 72 -10.74 5.77 8.62
C THR A 72 -9.87 5.40 9.82
N GLN A 73 -10.23 4.31 10.55
CA GLN A 73 -9.53 3.83 11.72
C GLN A 73 -9.36 2.30 11.66
N SER A 74 -8.36 1.77 12.37
CA SER A 74 -8.03 0.33 12.36
C SER A 74 -9.12 -0.56 12.94
N ASN A 75 -10.00 -0.01 13.76
CA ASN A 75 -11.11 -0.73 14.37
C ASN A 75 -12.45 -0.55 13.63
N GLN A 76 -12.44 -0.05 12.41
CA GLN A 76 -13.65 0.11 11.58
C GLN A 76 -13.70 -0.93 10.47
N SER A 77 -14.90 -1.30 10.06
CA SER A 77 -15.15 -2.23 8.96
C SER A 77 -15.97 -1.59 7.84
N LEU A 78 -15.94 -2.20 6.65
CA LEU A 78 -16.77 -1.81 5.52
C LEU A 78 -18.25 -2.00 5.84
N GLY A 79 -19.04 -0.97 5.60
CA GLY A 79 -20.49 -1.00 5.76
C GLY A 79 -21.18 -2.03 4.83
N PRO A 80 -22.40 -2.48 5.19
CA PRO A 80 -23.12 -3.49 4.43
C PRO A 80 -23.57 -3.01 3.04
N ASP A 81 -23.72 -1.70 2.85
CA ASP A 81 -24.15 -1.09 1.59
C ASP A 81 -23.04 -0.96 0.56
N LEU A 82 -21.78 -1.18 0.97
CA LEU A 82 -20.62 -1.03 0.10
C LEU A 82 -20.35 -2.33 -0.66
N HIS A 83 -20.24 -2.22 -1.98
CA HIS A 83 -19.87 -3.34 -2.83
C HIS A 83 -18.35 -3.42 -2.94
N HIS A 84 -17.77 -4.43 -2.31
CA HIS A 84 -16.36 -4.73 -2.46
C HIS A 84 -16.09 -5.25 -3.88
N MET A 85 -15.00 -4.79 -4.53
CA MET A 85 -14.73 -5.17 -5.93
C MET A 85 -14.68 -6.69 -6.14
N ALA A 86 -14.18 -7.46 -5.19
CA ALA A 86 -14.15 -8.92 -5.30
C ALA A 86 -15.56 -9.56 -5.20
N GLU A 87 -16.51 -8.95 -4.46
CA GLU A 87 -17.91 -9.41 -4.43
C GLU A 87 -18.57 -9.21 -5.79
N VAL A 88 -18.32 -8.06 -6.42
CA VAL A 88 -18.87 -7.77 -7.76
C VAL A 88 -18.31 -8.73 -8.80
N LEU A 89 -17.01 -9.02 -8.74
CA LEU A 89 -16.34 -9.93 -9.67
C LEU A 89 -16.72 -11.39 -9.43
N ASP A 90 -16.88 -11.83 -8.18
CA ASP A 90 -17.39 -13.16 -7.86
C ASP A 90 -18.81 -13.35 -8.45
N ALA A 91 -19.68 -12.36 -8.25
CA ALA A 91 -21.03 -12.35 -8.83
C ALA A 91 -21.01 -12.30 -10.38
N ALA A 92 -19.96 -11.74 -10.99
CA ALA A 92 -19.73 -11.73 -12.44
C ALA A 92 -19.08 -13.04 -12.96
N GLY A 93 -18.85 -14.02 -12.09
CA GLY A 93 -18.36 -15.35 -12.47
C GLY A 93 -16.84 -15.52 -12.45
N TYR A 94 -16.09 -14.55 -11.93
CA TYR A 94 -14.65 -14.66 -11.74
C TYR A 94 -14.29 -15.66 -10.63
N GLU A 95 -13.13 -16.29 -10.75
CA GLU A 95 -12.43 -16.88 -9.61
C GLU A 95 -11.68 -15.76 -8.90
N THR A 96 -12.00 -15.53 -7.62
CA THR A 96 -11.46 -14.42 -6.83
C THR A 96 -10.46 -14.91 -5.80
N VAL A 97 -9.19 -14.52 -5.96
CA VAL A 97 -8.07 -15.01 -5.14
C VAL A 97 -7.27 -13.85 -4.56
N GLY A 98 -6.94 -13.91 -3.28
CA GLY A 98 -6.08 -12.93 -2.60
C GLY A 98 -4.79 -13.56 -2.08
N PHE A 99 -3.65 -12.87 -2.29
CA PHE A 99 -2.35 -13.13 -1.65
C PHE A 99 -1.94 -11.87 -0.89
N CYS A 100 -1.96 -11.91 0.44
CA CYS A 100 -1.81 -10.71 1.24
C CYS A 100 -0.74 -10.87 2.32
N ASN A 101 0.18 -9.91 2.39
CA ASN A 101 1.22 -9.84 3.42
C ASN A 101 0.88 -8.85 4.53
N ASN A 102 -0.05 -7.90 4.31
CA ASN A 102 -0.44 -6.92 5.31
C ASN A 102 -1.48 -7.49 6.30
N PRO A 103 -1.19 -7.50 7.62
CA PRO A 103 -2.12 -7.99 8.63
C PRO A 103 -3.39 -7.15 8.78
N LEU A 104 -3.35 -5.84 8.50
CA LEU A 104 -4.51 -4.96 8.54
C LEU A 104 -5.52 -5.31 7.44
N VAL A 105 -5.03 -5.79 6.30
CA VAL A 105 -5.86 -6.20 5.16
C VAL A 105 -6.26 -7.67 5.26
N GLY A 106 -5.31 -8.56 5.60
CA GLY A 106 -5.51 -10.01 5.53
C GLY A 106 -6.04 -10.66 6.81
N ILE A 107 -5.79 -10.07 8.00
CA ILE A 107 -6.16 -10.69 9.28
C ILE A 107 -7.43 -10.06 9.86
N LEU A 108 -7.52 -8.74 9.91
CA LEU A 108 -8.66 -8.04 10.49
C LEU A 108 -9.98 -8.45 9.84
N ASN A 109 -11.04 -8.44 10.65
CA ASN A 109 -12.41 -8.68 10.16
C ASN A 109 -13.07 -7.36 9.72
N ASN A 110 -12.36 -6.58 8.92
CA ASN A 110 -12.77 -5.25 8.45
C ASN A 110 -13.55 -5.26 7.13
N GLY A 111 -13.89 -6.44 6.62
CA GLY A 111 -14.63 -6.60 5.37
C GLY A 111 -13.75 -6.63 4.11
N PHE A 112 -12.42 -6.46 4.21
CA PHE A 112 -11.52 -6.45 3.04
C PHE A 112 -11.35 -7.82 2.36
N LYS A 113 -11.83 -8.89 2.99
CA LYS A 113 -11.82 -10.25 2.41
C LYS A 113 -13.16 -10.64 1.78
N ARG A 114 -14.16 -9.76 1.81
CA ARG A 114 -15.48 -10.03 1.22
C ARG A 114 -15.35 -10.32 -0.28
N GLY A 115 -16.04 -11.34 -0.75
CA GLY A 115 -16.05 -11.72 -2.16
C GLY A 115 -14.82 -12.51 -2.65
N PHE A 116 -13.79 -12.72 -1.83
CA PHE A 116 -12.71 -13.63 -2.19
C PHE A 116 -13.09 -15.08 -1.87
N GLN A 117 -13.10 -15.93 -2.90
CA GLN A 117 -13.30 -17.39 -2.76
C GLN A 117 -12.12 -18.06 -2.05
N THR A 118 -10.91 -17.55 -2.29
CA THR A 118 -9.68 -18.02 -1.66
C THR A 118 -8.83 -16.83 -1.23
N PHE A 119 -8.37 -16.83 0.02
CA PHE A 119 -7.52 -15.77 0.54
C PHE A 119 -6.33 -16.32 1.31
N TYR A 120 -5.14 -16.19 0.72
CA TYR A 120 -3.88 -16.61 1.31
C TYR A 120 -3.27 -15.47 2.12
N ASN A 121 -3.14 -15.66 3.43
CA ASN A 121 -2.59 -14.66 4.31
C ASN A 121 -1.15 -15.01 4.71
N TYR A 122 -0.21 -14.22 4.23
CA TYR A 122 1.22 -14.31 4.54
C TYR A 122 1.67 -13.31 5.61
N GLY A 123 0.75 -12.51 6.08
CA GLY A 123 0.94 -11.51 7.11
C GLY A 123 1.40 -12.09 8.46
N GLY A 124 1.95 -13.31 8.59
CA GLY A 124 2.44 -13.98 9.80
C GLY A 124 3.73 -14.72 9.59
N ALA A 125 4.43 -15.06 10.67
CA ALA A 125 5.60 -15.93 10.62
C ALA A 125 5.29 -17.27 9.94
N ILE A 126 4.02 -17.67 9.92
CA ILE A 126 3.53 -18.88 9.24
C ILE A 126 2.28 -18.48 8.44
N PRO A 127 2.27 -18.72 7.12
CA PRO A 127 1.09 -18.46 6.29
C PRO A 127 -0.11 -19.24 6.86
N SER A 128 -1.25 -18.59 7.03
CA SER A 128 -2.50 -19.28 7.19
C SER A 128 -2.94 -19.76 5.83
N LEU A 129 -2.55 -20.97 5.47
CA LEU A 129 -3.13 -21.63 4.31
C LEU A 129 -4.64 -21.76 4.55
N PRO A 130 -5.49 -21.52 3.52
CA PRO A 130 -6.90 -21.84 3.64
C PRO A 130 -7.01 -23.31 4.03
N ARG A 131 -7.97 -23.64 4.90
CA ARG A 131 -8.38 -25.00 5.16
C ARG A 131 -9.01 -25.58 3.89
N SER A 132 -8.24 -25.81 2.86
CA SER A 132 -8.57 -26.85 1.92
C SER A 132 -8.44 -28.13 2.73
N SER A 133 -9.51 -28.89 2.81
CA SER A 133 -9.61 -30.20 3.47
C SER A 133 -8.30 -30.98 3.34
N SER A 134 -7.32 -30.69 4.19
CA SER A 134 -6.07 -31.43 4.22
C SER A 134 -6.42 -32.78 4.82
N SER A 135 -6.21 -33.81 4.04
CA SER A 135 -6.37 -35.22 4.36
C SER A 135 -5.38 -35.72 5.43
N LEU A 136 -4.91 -34.86 6.33
CA LEU A 136 -4.04 -35.26 7.43
C LEU A 136 -4.87 -35.70 8.64
N PRO A 137 -4.52 -36.83 9.25
CA PRO A 137 -5.21 -37.34 10.43
C PRO A 137 -5.19 -36.34 11.60
N PRO A 138 -6.25 -36.27 12.45
CA PRO A 138 -6.39 -35.29 13.53
C PRO A 138 -5.19 -35.08 14.46
N PRO A 139 -4.35 -36.08 14.81
CA PRO A 139 -3.20 -35.86 15.68
C PRO A 139 -2.08 -35.06 15.03
N LEU A 140 -1.90 -35.14 13.71
CA LEU A 140 -0.87 -34.38 12.99
C LEU A 140 -1.27 -32.89 12.82
N ASN A 141 -2.56 -32.59 12.70
CA ASN A 141 -3.07 -31.22 12.71
C ASN A 141 -2.82 -30.52 14.05
N ARG A 142 -3.04 -31.19 15.18
CA ARG A 142 -2.77 -30.66 16.54
C ARG A 142 -1.28 -30.40 16.78
N LEU A 143 -0.41 -31.28 16.30
CA LEU A 143 1.05 -31.09 16.35
C LEU A 143 1.50 -29.89 15.49
N GLY A 144 0.91 -29.72 14.30
CA GLY A 144 1.16 -28.56 13.43
C GLY A 144 0.69 -27.25 14.06
N GLU A 145 -0.49 -27.23 14.70
CA GLU A 145 -1.02 -26.07 15.43
C GLU A 145 -0.15 -25.73 16.66
N ALA A 146 0.26 -26.72 17.45
CA ALA A 146 1.13 -26.52 18.61
C ALA A 146 2.53 -26.03 18.21
N TYR A 147 3.10 -26.56 17.12
CA TYR A 147 4.37 -26.09 16.55
C TYR A 147 4.26 -24.66 16.01
N THR A 148 3.15 -24.33 15.38
CA THR A 148 2.83 -22.99 14.88
C THR A 148 2.73 -21.98 16.02
N GLN A 149 2.02 -22.35 17.10
CA GLN A 149 1.91 -21.51 18.30
C GLN A 149 3.26 -21.35 19.01
N PHE A 150 4.05 -22.40 19.08
CA PHE A 150 5.41 -22.35 19.64
C PHE A 150 6.33 -21.40 18.86
N LEU A 151 6.35 -21.49 17.52
CA LEU A 151 7.14 -20.57 16.68
C LEU A 151 6.67 -19.11 16.80
N ARG A 152 5.37 -18.88 16.90
CA ARG A 152 4.81 -17.52 17.15
C ARG A 152 5.28 -16.98 18.50
N ARG A 153 5.32 -17.81 19.54
CA ARG A 153 5.73 -17.40 20.89
C ARG A 153 7.23 -17.09 21.01
N ILE A 154 8.08 -17.71 20.17
CA ILE A 154 9.54 -17.49 20.18
C ILE A 154 9.95 -16.34 19.25
N SER A 155 9.17 -16.02 18.23
CA SER A 155 9.58 -15.00 17.24
C SER A 155 9.85 -13.63 17.87
N TYR A 156 9.03 -13.20 18.81
CA TYR A 156 9.16 -11.88 19.44
C TYR A 156 10.38 -11.73 20.38
N PRO A 157 10.66 -12.63 21.34
CA PRO A 157 11.88 -12.58 22.13
C PRO A 157 13.16 -12.63 21.30
N VAL A 158 13.14 -13.39 20.22
CA VAL A 158 14.30 -13.56 19.33
C VAL A 158 14.57 -12.26 18.57
N GLN A 159 13.53 -11.57 18.09
CA GLN A 159 13.66 -10.25 17.46
C GLN A 159 14.22 -9.19 18.39
N ASN A 160 13.69 -9.11 19.62
CA ASN A 160 14.22 -8.21 20.64
C ASN A 160 15.70 -8.47 20.94
N PHE A 161 16.12 -9.74 20.98
CA PHE A 161 17.51 -10.10 21.18
C PHE A 161 18.43 -9.55 20.08
N PHE A 162 18.04 -9.69 18.81
CA PHE A 162 18.84 -9.17 17.69
C PHE A 162 18.83 -7.64 17.60
N GLY A 163 17.73 -6.99 17.99
CA GLY A 163 17.68 -5.53 18.13
C GLY A 163 18.55 -4.98 19.29
N GLN A 164 18.90 -5.80 20.27
CA GLN A 164 19.58 -5.35 21.50
C GLN A 164 21.11 -5.43 21.46
N SER A 165 21.70 -6.19 20.54
CA SER A 165 23.15 -6.43 20.49
C SER A 165 23.73 -6.08 19.13
N ASP A 166 24.81 -5.27 19.09
CA ASP A 166 25.52 -4.94 17.85
C ASP A 166 26.10 -6.20 17.16
N LEU A 167 26.55 -7.18 17.94
CA LEU A 167 27.03 -8.45 17.42
C LEU A 167 25.90 -9.26 16.79
N ALA A 168 24.76 -9.37 17.46
CA ALA A 168 23.61 -10.09 16.96
C ALA A 168 23.04 -9.41 15.70
N PHE A 169 23.02 -8.06 15.67
CA PHE A 169 22.63 -7.30 14.49
C PHE A 169 23.57 -7.54 13.30
N ARG A 170 24.89 -7.56 13.51
CA ARG A 170 25.86 -7.91 12.46
C ARG A 170 25.71 -9.34 11.96
N LEU A 171 25.42 -10.28 12.84
CA LEU A 171 25.17 -11.67 12.46
C LEU A 171 23.89 -11.82 11.66
N SER A 172 22.82 -11.07 11.99
CA SER A 172 21.56 -11.07 11.24
C SER A 172 21.70 -10.57 9.79
N LEU A 173 22.67 -9.69 9.55
CA LEU A 173 23.03 -9.20 8.20
C LEU A 173 24.01 -10.13 7.45
N ASN A 174 24.39 -11.26 8.04
CA ASN A 174 25.26 -12.21 7.38
C ASN A 174 24.47 -13.06 6.39
N ALA A 175 24.95 -13.17 5.14
CA ALA A 175 24.30 -13.90 4.05
C ALA A 175 23.93 -15.37 4.39
N TRP A 176 24.62 -16.00 5.36
CA TRP A 176 24.31 -17.35 5.85
C TRP A 176 23.15 -17.40 6.84
N PHE A 177 22.97 -16.37 7.64
CA PHE A 177 21.92 -16.30 8.67
C PHE A 177 20.68 -15.54 8.22
N THR A 178 20.82 -14.61 7.27
CA THR A 178 19.69 -13.81 6.76
C THR A 178 18.52 -14.67 6.24
N PRO A 179 18.73 -15.76 5.46
CA PRO A 179 17.62 -16.61 5.00
C PRO A 179 16.91 -17.36 6.12
N LEU A 180 17.62 -17.76 7.16
CA LEU A 180 17.04 -18.43 8.33
C LEU A 180 16.26 -17.44 9.19
N TRP A 181 16.79 -16.26 9.34
CA TRP A 181 16.33 -15.20 10.20
C TRP A 181 15.12 -14.46 9.61
N SER A 182 15.16 -14.08 8.34
CA SER A 182 14.02 -13.48 7.62
C SER A 182 12.80 -14.42 7.61
N LYS A 183 13.04 -15.73 7.54
CA LYS A 183 11.95 -16.72 7.64
C LYS A 183 11.34 -16.85 9.03
N MET A 184 12.11 -16.59 10.11
CA MET A 184 11.64 -16.77 11.50
C MET A 184 11.07 -15.49 12.12
N ALA A 185 11.48 -14.32 11.65
CA ALA A 185 11.21 -13.03 12.29
C ALA A 185 10.64 -11.97 11.33
N ASN A 186 10.08 -12.38 10.22
CA ASN A 186 9.61 -11.44 9.21
C ASN A 186 8.32 -10.72 9.65
N PHE A 187 8.44 -9.48 10.10
CA PHE A 187 7.33 -8.61 10.50
C PHE A 187 6.44 -8.20 9.33
N LYS A 188 7.04 -8.03 8.15
CA LYS A 188 6.40 -7.59 6.92
C LYS A 188 5.71 -8.73 6.16
N GLY A 189 5.50 -9.86 6.82
CA GLY A 189 5.01 -11.06 6.16
C GLY A 189 6.12 -11.83 5.44
N GLN A 190 5.75 -12.67 4.50
CA GLN A 190 6.67 -13.53 3.74
C GLN A 190 6.57 -13.17 2.25
N ASN A 191 6.95 -11.95 1.89
CA ASN A 191 6.74 -11.38 0.56
C ASN A 191 7.33 -12.26 -0.56
N GLU A 192 8.62 -12.55 -0.51
CA GLU A 192 9.28 -13.42 -1.50
C GLU A 192 8.63 -14.81 -1.59
N ARG A 193 8.22 -15.39 -0.45
CA ARG A 193 7.52 -16.67 -0.44
C ARG A 193 6.14 -16.57 -1.05
N SER A 194 5.39 -15.51 -0.71
CA SER A 194 4.07 -15.29 -1.28
C SER A 194 4.13 -15.16 -2.80
N VAL A 195 5.17 -14.50 -3.32
CA VAL A 195 5.41 -14.40 -4.77
C VAL A 195 5.76 -15.76 -5.38
N LYS A 196 6.61 -16.57 -4.74
CA LYS A 196 6.92 -17.94 -5.20
C LYS A 196 5.68 -18.84 -5.24
N ASP A 197 4.87 -18.80 -4.19
CA ASP A 197 3.62 -19.57 -4.12
C ASP A 197 2.61 -19.07 -5.17
N LEU A 198 2.56 -17.75 -5.41
CA LEU A 198 1.76 -17.13 -6.45
C LEU A 198 2.18 -17.54 -7.86
N VAL A 199 3.48 -17.51 -8.16
CA VAL A 199 4.02 -17.98 -9.45
C VAL A 199 3.64 -19.45 -9.67
N HIS A 200 3.78 -20.28 -8.64
CA HIS A 200 3.35 -21.67 -8.70
C HIS A 200 1.82 -21.80 -8.95
N PHE A 201 1.01 -21.00 -8.28
CA PHE A 201 -0.44 -20.95 -8.49
C PHE A 201 -0.78 -20.61 -9.96
N LEU A 202 -0.16 -19.57 -10.52
CA LEU A 202 -0.36 -19.19 -11.92
C LEU A 202 0.04 -20.31 -12.89
N GLN A 203 1.19 -20.95 -12.67
CA GLN A 203 1.66 -22.08 -13.49
C GLN A 203 0.73 -23.31 -13.42
N GLN A 204 0.15 -23.62 -12.26
CA GLN A 204 -0.82 -24.71 -12.13
C GLN A 204 -2.14 -24.37 -12.85
N ARG A 205 -2.53 -23.10 -12.78
CA ARG A 205 -3.75 -22.63 -13.45
C ARG A 205 -3.67 -22.73 -14.98
N GLU A 206 -2.51 -22.44 -15.60
CA GLU A 206 -2.31 -22.59 -17.06
C GLU A 206 -2.55 -24.03 -17.55
N LYS A 207 -2.43 -25.03 -16.67
CA LYS A 207 -2.70 -26.44 -17.02
C LYS A 207 -4.18 -26.80 -17.01
N GLN A 208 -5.05 -25.89 -16.55
CA GLN A 208 -6.50 -26.15 -16.45
C GLN A 208 -7.20 -25.72 -17.73
N ALA A 209 -7.70 -26.67 -18.48
CA ALA A 209 -8.60 -26.40 -19.61
C ALA A 209 -9.89 -25.76 -19.06
N HIS A 210 -10.35 -24.65 -19.65
CA HIS A 210 -11.60 -23.96 -19.28
C HIS A 210 -11.61 -23.29 -17.90
N ALA A 211 -10.47 -22.78 -17.41
CA ALA A 211 -10.44 -21.97 -16.21
C ALA A 211 -11.35 -20.72 -16.34
N LYS A 212 -12.08 -20.40 -15.27
CA LYS A 212 -12.86 -19.15 -15.16
C LYS A 212 -11.93 -17.94 -15.32
N PRO A 213 -12.42 -16.74 -15.69
CA PRO A 213 -11.60 -15.54 -15.59
C PRO A 213 -11.14 -15.34 -14.15
N LEU A 214 -9.92 -14.84 -13.96
CA LEU A 214 -9.28 -14.69 -12.66
C LEU A 214 -9.30 -13.22 -12.22
N PHE A 215 -9.76 -12.96 -11.00
CA PHE A 215 -9.38 -11.77 -10.26
C PHE A 215 -8.37 -12.12 -9.18
N LEU A 216 -7.18 -11.57 -9.28
CA LEU A 216 -6.06 -11.83 -8.37
C LEU A 216 -5.65 -10.52 -7.70
N PHE A 217 -5.83 -10.45 -6.38
CA PHE A 217 -5.35 -9.38 -5.53
C PHE A 217 -4.04 -9.81 -4.85
N ILE A 218 -3.02 -8.97 -4.92
CA ILE A 218 -1.72 -9.21 -4.31
C ILE A 218 -1.35 -7.97 -3.50
N ASN A 219 -1.02 -8.14 -2.22
CA ASN A 219 -0.46 -7.07 -1.39
C ASN A 219 0.91 -7.51 -0.86
N LEU A 220 1.92 -6.71 -1.12
CA LEU A 220 3.30 -6.91 -0.65
C LEU A 220 3.70 -5.75 0.26
N MET A 221 4.43 -6.04 1.34
CA MET A 221 4.81 -5.09 2.39
C MET A 221 6.33 -4.88 2.49
N GLU A 222 7.10 -5.10 1.42
CA GLU A 222 8.56 -5.09 1.57
C GLU A 222 9.10 -3.72 1.98
N THR A 223 8.58 -2.66 1.38
CA THR A 223 8.98 -1.28 1.67
C THR A 223 8.43 -0.70 2.98
N HIS A 224 7.55 -1.44 3.67
CA HIS A 224 7.05 -1.04 4.98
C HIS A 224 8.11 -1.22 6.07
N LEU A 225 8.17 -0.28 7.01
CA LEU A 225 9.03 -0.38 8.21
C LEU A 225 8.68 -1.64 9.07
N PRO A 226 9.60 -2.16 9.87
CA PRO A 226 11.02 -1.78 10.02
C PRO A 226 11.86 -2.28 8.85
N PHE A 227 12.91 -1.53 8.47
CA PHE A 227 13.76 -1.91 7.35
C PHE A 227 14.77 -2.98 7.74
N TRP A 228 14.77 -4.08 6.96
CA TRP A 228 15.61 -5.24 7.20
C TRP A 228 15.87 -6.04 5.93
N PRO A 229 16.40 -5.40 4.87
CA PRO A 229 16.64 -6.08 3.61
C PRO A 229 17.76 -7.13 3.74
N PRO A 230 17.83 -8.14 2.86
CA PRO A 230 18.92 -9.09 2.82
C PRO A 230 20.28 -8.42 2.64
N GLY A 231 21.33 -9.01 3.28
CA GLY A 231 22.63 -8.39 3.37
C GLY A 231 23.29 -8.06 2.03
N GLU A 232 22.96 -8.78 0.95
CA GLU A 232 23.47 -8.49 -0.40
C GLU A 232 22.98 -7.15 -0.95
N PHE A 233 21.72 -6.78 -0.69
CA PHE A 233 21.16 -5.47 -1.08
C PHE A 233 21.75 -4.35 -0.23
N VAL A 234 21.93 -4.59 1.07
CA VAL A 234 22.62 -3.65 1.96
C VAL A 234 24.06 -3.42 1.50
N ASP A 235 24.79 -4.46 1.16
CA ASP A 235 26.19 -4.32 0.73
C ASP A 235 26.32 -3.58 -0.60
N HIS A 236 25.35 -3.75 -1.48
CA HIS A 236 25.32 -3.07 -2.77
C HIS A 236 25.00 -1.57 -2.64
N LEU A 237 23.97 -1.22 -1.90
CA LEU A 237 23.46 0.15 -1.82
C LEU A 237 24.09 0.95 -0.66
N LEU A 238 24.45 0.28 0.43
CA LEU A 238 25.09 0.88 1.60
C LEU A 238 26.46 0.25 1.89
N PRO A 239 27.45 0.34 1.00
CA PRO A 239 28.75 -0.33 1.20
C PRO A 239 29.46 0.14 2.50
N TYR A 240 29.16 1.35 3.00
CA TYR A 240 29.69 1.88 4.24
C TYR A 240 29.05 1.26 5.50
N PHE A 241 27.88 0.65 5.40
CA PHE A 241 27.05 0.26 6.55
C PHE A 241 27.73 -0.77 7.44
N ARG A 242 28.36 -1.81 6.86
CA ARG A 242 29.07 -2.86 7.64
C ARG A 242 30.27 -2.32 8.41
N SER A 243 30.97 -1.34 7.88
CA SER A 243 32.14 -0.73 8.53
C SER A 243 31.76 0.35 9.54
N SER A 244 30.65 1.07 9.32
CA SER A 244 30.19 2.15 10.21
C SER A 244 29.42 1.61 11.41
N LYS A 245 29.99 1.74 12.61
CA LYS A 245 29.31 1.44 13.88
C LYS A 245 28.14 2.42 14.12
N GLU A 246 28.29 3.66 13.68
CA GLU A 246 27.29 4.72 13.83
C GLU A 246 26.06 4.43 12.99
N ALA A 247 26.21 4.10 11.69
CA ALA A 247 25.09 3.73 10.81
C ALA A 247 24.31 2.53 11.36
N ARG A 248 25.01 1.48 11.84
CA ARG A 248 24.35 0.34 12.49
C ARG A 248 23.63 0.72 13.78
N THR A 249 24.16 1.69 14.53
CA THR A 249 23.50 2.18 15.75
C THR A 249 22.24 2.95 15.41
N ILE A 250 22.25 3.76 14.37
CA ILE A 250 21.08 4.47 13.85
C ILE A 250 19.96 3.46 13.54
N MET A 251 20.19 2.48 12.66
CA MET A 251 19.17 1.49 12.31
C MET A 251 18.65 0.71 13.51
N ARG A 252 19.56 0.31 14.42
CA ARG A 252 19.15 -0.35 15.66
C ARG A 252 18.26 0.52 16.54
N THR A 253 18.55 1.81 16.62
CA THR A 253 17.76 2.77 17.41
C THR A 253 16.38 2.96 16.81
N TRP A 254 16.30 3.13 15.51
CA TRP A 254 15.04 3.27 14.81
C TRP A 254 14.20 1.98 14.89
N ASN A 255 14.75 0.82 14.58
CA ASN A 255 14.02 -0.45 14.61
C ASN A 255 13.58 -0.90 16.02
N ARG A 256 14.07 -0.27 17.10
CA ARG A 256 13.64 -0.56 18.49
C ARG A 256 12.37 0.17 18.92
N ALA A 257 12.07 1.29 18.31
CA ALA A 257 11.02 2.19 18.77
C ALA A 257 9.97 2.37 17.66
N ALA A 258 9.05 1.41 17.56
CA ALA A 258 8.02 1.42 16.52
C ALA A 258 7.26 2.75 16.42
N TYR A 259 6.93 3.39 17.55
CA TYR A 259 6.23 4.68 17.55
C TYR A 259 7.01 5.82 16.87
N ARG A 260 8.35 5.77 16.88
CA ARG A 260 9.18 6.80 16.21
C ARG A 260 8.99 6.81 14.70
N TRP A 261 8.68 5.67 14.11
CA TRP A 261 8.41 5.56 12.68
C TRP A 261 7.07 6.19 12.26
N ALA A 262 6.26 6.63 13.21
CA ALA A 262 4.99 7.30 12.94
C ALA A 262 4.89 8.67 13.60
N ALA A 263 5.90 9.08 14.37
CA ALA A 263 5.89 10.36 15.06
C ALA A 263 6.58 11.45 14.24
N PRO A 264 6.10 12.70 14.28
CA PRO A 264 6.85 13.83 13.78
C PRO A 264 8.20 13.96 14.49
N LEU A 265 9.17 14.58 13.85
CA LEU A 265 10.51 14.80 14.39
C LEU A 265 10.60 16.17 15.08
N ALA A 266 11.06 16.19 16.33
CA ALA A 266 11.32 17.43 17.05
C ALA A 266 12.41 18.28 16.36
N GLU A 267 13.42 17.60 15.82
CA GLU A 267 14.52 18.19 15.06
C GLU A 267 14.70 17.40 13.75
N PRO A 268 15.16 18.05 12.68
CA PRO A 268 15.50 17.36 11.44
C PRO A 268 16.51 16.23 11.68
N LEU A 269 16.42 15.16 10.89
CA LEU A 269 17.42 14.09 10.92
C LEU A 269 18.81 14.65 10.61
N SER A 270 19.83 14.13 11.29
CA SER A 270 21.21 14.37 10.87
C SER A 270 21.46 13.84 9.46
N GLU A 271 22.45 14.39 8.76
CA GLU A 271 22.79 13.95 7.39
C GLU A 271 23.04 12.44 7.31
N LEU A 272 23.72 11.87 8.31
CA LEU A 272 23.99 10.43 8.37
C LEU A 272 22.70 9.63 8.64
N GLU A 273 21.83 10.09 9.55
CA GLU A 273 20.54 9.42 9.80
C GLU A 273 19.67 9.41 8.55
N SER A 274 19.49 10.58 7.93
CA SER A 274 18.72 10.72 6.69
C SER A 274 19.27 9.78 5.60
N ARG A 275 20.59 9.79 5.38
CA ARG A 275 21.24 8.93 4.42
C ARG A 275 21.00 7.44 4.70
N VAL A 276 21.22 7.00 5.95
CA VAL A 276 21.06 5.59 6.33
C VAL A 276 19.62 5.12 6.14
N LEU A 277 18.63 5.92 6.52
CA LEU A 277 17.21 5.55 6.40
C LEU A 277 16.77 5.48 4.93
N ASN A 278 17.18 6.47 4.13
CA ASN A 278 16.86 6.50 2.70
C ASN A 278 17.52 5.35 1.93
N ASP A 279 18.82 5.11 2.17
CA ASP A 279 19.55 4.01 1.51
C ASP A 279 18.99 2.64 1.95
N MET A 280 18.54 2.47 3.20
CA MET A 280 17.87 1.24 3.65
C MET A 280 16.52 1.04 2.98
N TYR A 281 15.74 2.10 2.82
CA TYR A 281 14.49 2.02 2.07
C TYR A 281 14.75 1.60 0.61
N ASP A 282 15.74 2.19 -0.05
CA ASP A 282 16.13 1.81 -1.41
C ASP A 282 16.60 0.34 -1.49
N ALA A 283 17.24 -0.18 -0.43
CA ALA A 283 17.60 -1.60 -0.36
C ALA A 283 16.39 -2.53 -0.23
N GLU A 284 15.31 -2.11 0.47
CA GLU A 284 14.04 -2.83 0.49
C GLU A 284 13.36 -2.80 -0.89
N VAL A 285 13.37 -1.63 -1.56
CA VAL A 285 12.85 -1.49 -2.94
C VAL A 285 13.59 -2.42 -3.90
N ALA A 286 14.91 -2.46 -3.83
CA ALA A 286 15.72 -3.34 -4.69
C ALA A 286 15.46 -4.83 -4.42
N TYR A 287 15.28 -5.21 -3.15
CA TYR A 287 14.92 -6.58 -2.81
C TYR A 287 13.50 -6.93 -3.31
N GLN A 288 12.56 -6.00 -3.15
CA GLN A 288 11.22 -6.17 -3.71
C GLN A 288 11.26 -6.39 -5.22
N ASP A 289 11.98 -5.55 -5.96
CA ASP A 289 12.12 -5.67 -7.40
C ASP A 289 12.74 -7.02 -7.83
N HIS A 290 13.71 -7.51 -7.06
CA HIS A 290 14.39 -8.78 -7.34
C HIS A 290 13.39 -9.95 -7.42
N TYR A 291 12.54 -10.14 -6.42
CA TYR A 291 11.58 -11.26 -6.46
C TYR A 291 10.35 -10.95 -7.33
N LEU A 292 10.03 -9.67 -7.61
CA LEU A 292 9.02 -9.29 -8.59
C LEU A 292 9.42 -9.69 -10.02
N GLY A 293 10.70 -9.82 -10.31
CA GLY A 293 11.19 -10.33 -11.59
C GLY A 293 10.59 -11.70 -11.95
N ASP A 294 10.51 -12.62 -10.98
CA ASP A 294 9.88 -13.94 -11.18
C ASP A 294 8.37 -13.81 -11.46
N LEU A 295 7.69 -12.89 -10.77
CA LEU A 295 6.27 -12.64 -11.00
C LEU A 295 6.02 -12.05 -12.39
N PHE A 296 6.78 -11.05 -12.80
CA PHE A 296 6.63 -10.43 -14.12
C PHE A 296 6.92 -11.43 -15.24
N ALA A 297 7.94 -12.28 -15.10
CA ALA A 297 8.21 -13.36 -16.04
C ALA A 297 7.04 -14.36 -16.12
N ALA A 298 6.44 -14.71 -14.96
CA ALA A 298 5.28 -15.60 -14.94
C ALA A 298 4.06 -14.95 -15.60
N LEU A 299 3.81 -13.65 -15.39
CA LEU A 299 2.67 -12.92 -15.96
C LEU A 299 2.79 -12.77 -17.49
N THR A 300 3.98 -12.44 -17.99
CA THR A 300 4.23 -12.23 -19.43
C THR A 300 4.40 -13.56 -20.20
N GLY A 301 4.70 -14.66 -19.51
CA GLY A 301 4.81 -16.00 -20.11
C GLY A 301 3.49 -16.76 -20.26
N ARG A 302 2.35 -16.22 -19.80
CA ARG A 302 1.04 -16.88 -19.85
C ARG A 302 0.43 -16.87 -21.26
N GLU A 303 -0.31 -17.94 -21.60
CA GLU A 303 -1.10 -17.99 -22.85
C GLU A 303 -2.13 -16.85 -22.91
N ARG A 304 -2.72 -16.48 -21.76
CA ARG A 304 -3.70 -15.39 -21.64
C ARG A 304 -3.10 -14.00 -21.43
N GLN A 305 -1.77 -13.84 -21.50
CA GLN A 305 -1.10 -12.56 -21.24
C GLN A 305 -1.69 -11.37 -22.03
N GLN A 306 -2.07 -11.60 -23.29
CA GLN A 306 -2.64 -10.57 -24.16
C GLN A 306 -3.99 -10.04 -23.63
N ASN A 307 -4.78 -10.91 -23.02
CA ASN A 307 -6.07 -10.56 -22.40
C ASN A 307 -5.99 -10.64 -20.86
N THR A 308 -4.91 -10.10 -20.29
CA THR A 308 -4.71 -9.94 -18.85
C THR A 308 -4.47 -8.46 -18.55
N LEU A 309 -5.36 -7.85 -17.77
CA LEU A 309 -5.14 -6.54 -17.19
C LEU A 309 -4.32 -6.69 -15.91
N THR A 310 -3.12 -6.16 -15.90
CA THR A 310 -2.27 -6.07 -14.69
C THR A 310 -2.18 -4.60 -14.25
N ILE A 311 -2.56 -4.32 -13.02
CA ILE A 311 -2.47 -3.00 -12.38
C ILE A 311 -1.48 -3.12 -11.23
N ILE A 312 -0.44 -2.28 -11.23
CA ILE A 312 0.55 -2.16 -10.15
C ILE A 312 0.39 -0.77 -9.54
N THR A 313 0.20 -0.70 -8.23
CA THR A 313 0.09 0.57 -7.51
C THR A 313 0.65 0.48 -6.10
N GLY A 314 0.98 1.63 -5.49
CA GLY A 314 1.09 1.72 -4.03
C GLY A 314 -0.27 2.03 -3.42
N ASP A 315 -0.49 1.66 -2.17
CA ASP A 315 -1.64 2.15 -1.39
C ASP A 315 -1.38 3.54 -0.82
N HIS A 316 -0.16 3.82 -0.40
CA HIS A 316 0.40 5.11 0.02
C HIS A 316 1.94 5.01 -0.02
N GLY A 317 2.63 6.11 0.24
CA GLY A 317 4.07 6.16 0.42
C GLY A 317 4.49 6.20 1.89
N ASP A 318 5.71 6.68 2.15
CA ASP A 318 6.30 6.75 3.49
C ASP A 318 7.25 7.95 3.61
N ALA A 319 7.18 8.73 4.70
CA ALA A 319 8.11 9.80 4.97
C ALA A 319 9.36 9.27 5.69
N LEU A 320 10.52 9.69 5.24
CA LEU A 320 11.83 9.28 5.75
C LEU A 320 12.63 10.47 6.30
N GLY A 321 11.94 11.37 7.00
CA GLY A 321 12.44 12.65 7.48
C GLY A 321 11.96 13.84 6.65
N ASP A 322 11.29 13.60 5.53
CA ASP A 322 10.65 14.61 4.71
C ASP A 322 9.67 15.43 5.56
N HIS A 323 9.68 16.76 5.47
CA HIS A 323 8.82 17.68 6.24
C HIS A 323 8.85 17.43 7.76
N GLN A 324 9.97 16.93 8.31
CA GLN A 324 10.08 16.49 9.70
C GLN A 324 9.03 15.43 10.10
N GLN A 325 8.63 14.58 9.14
CA GLN A 325 7.74 13.45 9.38
C GLN A 325 8.49 12.13 9.25
N MET A 326 8.00 11.13 9.98
CA MET A 326 8.38 9.74 9.80
C MET A 326 7.13 8.90 9.57
N GLY A 327 7.24 7.92 8.66
CA GLY A 327 6.13 7.03 8.35
C GLY A 327 4.98 7.74 7.62
N HIS A 328 3.77 7.26 7.81
CA HIS A 328 2.61 7.58 6.97
C HIS A 328 1.35 7.97 7.78
N ALA A 329 1.50 8.81 8.81
CA ALA A 329 0.39 9.02 9.76
C ALA A 329 -0.40 10.33 9.57
N PHE A 330 0.25 11.48 9.33
CA PHE A 330 -0.36 12.77 9.68
C PHE A 330 -0.40 13.82 8.57
N VAL A 331 0.27 13.63 7.45
CA VAL A 331 0.44 14.65 6.41
C VAL A 331 -0.01 14.17 5.04
N ALA A 332 -0.22 15.12 4.12
CA ALA A 332 -0.72 14.86 2.78
C ALA A 332 0.29 15.21 1.69
N TYR A 333 1.60 15.23 2.01
CA TYR A 333 2.64 15.56 1.03
C TYR A 333 2.85 14.43 0.01
N GLN A 334 3.55 14.75 -1.09
CA GLN A 334 3.73 13.82 -2.22
C GLN A 334 4.40 12.51 -1.81
N GLU A 335 5.34 12.52 -0.88
CA GLU A 335 6.00 11.30 -0.38
C GLU A 335 5.04 10.29 0.25
N LEU A 336 3.81 10.73 0.66
CA LEU A 336 2.78 9.86 1.20
C LEU A 336 1.68 9.55 0.21
N VAL A 337 1.27 10.53 -0.61
CA VAL A 337 0.07 10.37 -1.44
C VAL A 337 0.36 10.12 -2.92
N GLN A 338 1.53 10.51 -3.43
CA GLN A 338 1.91 10.14 -4.79
C GLN A 338 2.49 8.73 -4.82
N VAL A 339 1.78 7.84 -5.47
CA VAL A 339 2.12 6.42 -5.54
C VAL A 339 2.36 5.99 -7.00
N PRO A 340 3.10 4.89 -7.24
CA PRO A 340 3.19 4.35 -8.58
C PRO A 340 1.81 3.87 -9.06
N LEU A 341 1.56 4.04 -10.36
CA LEU A 341 0.42 3.44 -11.04
C LEU A 341 0.83 3.05 -12.46
N ILE A 342 0.85 1.75 -12.71
CA ILE A 342 1.27 1.13 -13.97
C ILE A 342 0.16 0.19 -14.40
N MET A 343 -0.29 0.31 -15.65
CA MET A 343 -1.36 -0.52 -16.21
C MET A 343 -0.90 -1.20 -17.50
N HIS A 344 -0.88 -2.52 -17.48
CA HIS A 344 -0.50 -3.36 -18.61
C HIS A 344 -1.68 -4.22 -19.06
N TRP A 345 -2.12 -4.02 -20.30
CA TRP A 345 -3.15 -4.84 -20.95
C TRP A 345 -2.91 -4.81 -22.46
N PRO A 346 -2.09 -5.70 -23.00
CA PRO A 346 -1.58 -5.57 -24.37
C PRO A 346 -2.63 -5.45 -25.47
N GLN A 347 -3.82 -6.05 -25.30
CA GLN A 347 -4.91 -5.91 -26.27
C GLN A 347 -5.59 -4.54 -26.26
N HIS A 348 -5.47 -3.76 -25.17
CA HIS A 348 -6.26 -2.54 -24.97
C HIS A 348 -5.42 -1.31 -24.65
N ILE A 349 -4.20 -1.50 -24.16
CA ILE A 349 -3.30 -0.41 -23.72
C ILE A 349 -2.03 -0.46 -24.55
N PRO A 350 -1.72 0.60 -25.30
CA PRO A 350 -0.44 0.70 -26.02
C PRO A 350 0.76 0.70 -25.06
N ALA A 351 1.85 0.06 -25.47
CA ALA A 351 3.10 0.08 -24.71
C ALA A 351 3.74 1.47 -24.66
N GLY A 352 4.38 1.81 -23.54
CA GLY A 352 5.17 3.02 -23.36
C GLY A 352 4.36 4.33 -23.27
N VAL A 353 3.05 4.25 -23.04
CA VAL A 353 2.21 5.44 -22.78
C VAL A 353 2.57 6.06 -21.43
N ARG A 354 2.76 7.37 -21.40
CA ARG A 354 2.97 8.15 -20.17
C ARG A 354 1.87 9.21 -20.05
N LEU A 355 1.27 9.30 -18.86
CA LEU A 355 0.16 10.20 -18.57
C LEU A 355 0.55 11.08 -17.38
N ASP A 356 0.68 12.38 -17.64
CA ASP A 356 1.07 13.40 -16.66
C ASP A 356 -0.10 13.98 -15.87
N THR A 357 -1.32 13.69 -16.32
CA THR A 357 -2.55 14.18 -15.70
C THR A 357 -2.80 13.52 -14.34
N PRO A 358 -3.01 14.30 -13.26
CA PRO A 358 -3.34 13.74 -11.95
C PRO A 358 -4.59 12.88 -11.96
N VAL A 359 -4.49 11.69 -11.35
CA VAL A 359 -5.60 10.75 -11.19
C VAL A 359 -5.66 10.21 -9.76
N SER A 360 -6.86 9.89 -9.27
CA SER A 360 -7.01 9.21 -7.97
C SER A 360 -6.98 7.70 -8.14
N THR A 361 -6.19 7.00 -7.30
CA THR A 361 -6.10 5.52 -7.31
C THR A 361 -7.40 4.84 -6.89
N ARG A 362 -8.38 5.53 -6.26
CA ARG A 362 -9.73 4.98 -6.04
C ARG A 362 -10.40 4.55 -7.35
N ARG A 363 -10.01 5.16 -8.49
CA ARG A 363 -10.53 4.83 -9.82
C ARG A 363 -10.09 3.45 -10.34
N ILE A 364 -9.14 2.81 -9.67
CA ILE A 364 -8.78 1.39 -9.93
C ILE A 364 -10.01 0.50 -9.76
N TYR A 365 -10.88 0.75 -8.76
CA TYR A 365 -12.15 0.05 -8.60
C TYR A 365 -12.98 0.09 -9.89
N HIS A 366 -13.21 1.27 -10.44
CA HIS A 366 -13.99 1.46 -11.65
C HIS A 366 -13.32 0.81 -12.87
N THR A 367 -11.99 0.88 -12.94
CA THR A 367 -11.21 0.28 -14.03
C THR A 367 -11.30 -1.25 -14.03
N VAL A 368 -11.20 -1.86 -12.87
CA VAL A 368 -11.33 -3.31 -12.69
C VAL A 368 -12.73 -3.78 -13.08
N LEU A 369 -13.77 -3.07 -12.65
CA LEU A 369 -15.14 -3.41 -12.98
C LEU A 369 -15.48 -3.17 -14.46
N ASP A 370 -15.01 -2.08 -15.05
CA ASP A 370 -15.19 -1.79 -16.48
C ASP A 370 -14.50 -2.85 -17.36
N ALA A 371 -13.27 -3.24 -17.01
CA ALA A 371 -12.54 -4.30 -17.70
C ALA A 371 -13.27 -5.65 -17.65
N ALA A 372 -13.96 -5.96 -16.56
CA ALA A 372 -14.77 -7.17 -16.44
C ALA A 372 -15.98 -7.20 -17.40
N GLY A 373 -16.47 -6.05 -17.82
CA GLY A 373 -17.46 -5.84 -18.88
C GLY A 373 -18.89 -6.13 -18.47
N GLN A 374 -19.20 -7.32 -18.02
CA GLN A 374 -20.57 -7.71 -17.61
C GLN A 374 -20.71 -7.60 -16.09
N LEU A 375 -21.31 -6.50 -15.65
CA LEU A 375 -21.59 -6.30 -14.24
C LEU A 375 -22.95 -6.86 -13.83
N PRO A 376 -23.09 -7.39 -12.61
CA PRO A 376 -24.37 -7.90 -12.12
C PRO A 376 -25.41 -6.78 -11.99
N ASN A 377 -26.52 -6.88 -12.74
CA ASN A 377 -27.59 -5.87 -12.74
C ASN A 377 -28.41 -5.81 -11.43
N HIS A 378 -28.21 -6.77 -10.52
CA HIS A 378 -28.99 -6.89 -9.29
C HIS A 378 -28.30 -6.25 -8.07
N LEU A 379 -27.08 -5.70 -8.21
CA LEU A 379 -26.39 -5.03 -7.11
C LEU A 379 -26.92 -3.59 -6.96
N PRO A 380 -27.53 -3.27 -5.82
CA PRO A 380 -28.05 -1.92 -5.59
C PRO A 380 -26.89 -0.90 -5.60
N ARG A 381 -27.14 0.30 -6.12
CA ARG A 381 -26.19 1.42 -6.20
C ARG A 381 -24.98 1.22 -7.11
N LEU A 382 -24.81 0.07 -7.75
CA LEU A 382 -23.81 -0.09 -8.79
C LEU A 382 -24.33 0.54 -10.08
N ASN A 383 -23.70 1.62 -10.54
CA ASN A 383 -24.07 2.32 -11.76
C ASN A 383 -23.05 2.01 -12.88
N PRO A 384 -23.41 1.18 -13.87
CA PRO A 384 -22.48 0.84 -14.96
C PRO A 384 -21.98 2.04 -15.76
N ALA A 385 -22.81 3.08 -15.92
CA ALA A 385 -22.41 4.30 -16.63
C ALA A 385 -21.33 5.09 -15.85
N GLU A 386 -21.45 5.17 -14.53
CA GLU A 386 -20.44 5.78 -13.67
C GLU A 386 -19.14 4.96 -13.66
N VAL A 387 -19.25 3.63 -13.60
CA VAL A 387 -18.09 2.72 -13.68
C VAL A 387 -17.33 2.96 -15.00
N HIS A 388 -18.04 2.98 -16.13
CA HIS A 388 -17.42 3.26 -17.43
C HIS A 388 -16.87 4.69 -17.54
N GLN A 389 -17.53 5.66 -16.94
CA GLN A 389 -17.07 7.05 -16.95
C GLN A 389 -15.79 7.24 -16.14
N LEU A 390 -15.68 6.59 -14.97
CA LEU A 390 -14.57 6.78 -14.04
C LEU A 390 -13.38 5.82 -14.27
N THR A 391 -13.47 4.89 -15.25
CA THR A 391 -12.34 4.00 -15.54
C THR A 391 -11.09 4.79 -15.98
N LEU A 392 -9.92 4.37 -15.52
CA LEU A 392 -8.63 4.94 -15.94
C LEU A 392 -8.31 4.64 -17.43
N LEU A 393 -9.03 3.70 -18.05
CA LEU A 393 -8.93 3.46 -19.49
C LEU A 393 -9.39 4.68 -20.30
N GLN A 394 -10.31 5.50 -19.77
CA GLN A 394 -10.71 6.76 -20.38
C GLN A 394 -9.53 7.77 -20.46
N ASN A 395 -8.70 7.84 -19.40
CA ASN A 395 -7.51 8.71 -19.41
C ASN A 395 -6.53 8.29 -20.50
N ILE A 396 -6.32 7.00 -20.73
CA ILE A 396 -5.45 6.46 -21.78
C ILE A 396 -6.00 6.84 -23.17
N GLN A 397 -7.31 7.01 -23.31
CA GLN A 397 -7.98 7.46 -24.54
C GLN A 397 -8.04 9.01 -24.67
N GLY A 398 -7.49 9.74 -23.72
CA GLY A 398 -7.50 11.21 -23.70
C GLY A 398 -8.78 11.83 -23.10
N ASN A 399 -9.63 11.03 -22.45
CA ASN A 399 -10.86 11.49 -21.79
C ASN A 399 -10.69 11.39 -20.27
N ASP A 400 -10.59 12.53 -19.58
CA ASP A 400 -10.55 12.54 -18.13
C ASP A 400 -11.81 13.19 -17.53
N PRO A 401 -12.74 12.42 -16.94
CA PRO A 401 -13.97 12.95 -16.36
C PRO A 401 -13.74 13.81 -15.10
N GLU A 402 -12.58 13.66 -14.44
CA GLU A 402 -12.20 14.45 -13.27
C GLU A 402 -11.31 15.65 -13.64
N ASN A 403 -11.05 15.84 -14.95
CA ASN A 403 -10.34 17.00 -15.49
C ASN A 403 -9.01 17.31 -14.78
N GLY A 404 -8.13 16.30 -14.65
CA GLY A 404 -6.83 16.41 -14.01
C GLY A 404 -6.92 16.76 -12.52
N THR A 405 -7.94 16.26 -11.84
CA THR A 405 -8.16 16.52 -10.41
C THR A 405 -8.07 15.23 -9.61
N ALA A 406 -7.23 15.21 -8.59
CA ALA A 406 -7.13 14.14 -7.62
C ALA A 406 -7.25 14.69 -6.18
N TYR A 407 -7.97 13.97 -5.33
CA TYR A 407 -8.29 14.40 -3.97
C TYR A 407 -7.87 13.33 -2.97
N ALA A 408 -7.38 13.76 -1.81
CA ALA A 408 -6.98 12.89 -0.70
C ALA A 408 -7.48 13.43 0.64
N GLU A 409 -7.78 12.52 1.55
CA GLU A 409 -8.22 12.80 2.93
C GLU A 409 -7.31 12.09 3.92
N VAL A 410 -6.65 12.86 4.76
CA VAL A 410 -5.72 12.39 5.79
C VAL A 410 -6.42 12.40 7.14
N TYR A 411 -7.00 11.26 7.49
CA TYR A 411 -7.54 11.01 8.82
C TYR A 411 -6.42 10.49 9.73
N PRO A 412 -6.05 11.22 10.80
CA PRO A 412 -4.98 10.77 11.69
C PRO A 412 -5.38 9.45 12.37
N PRO A 413 -4.49 8.43 12.41
CA PRO A 413 -4.73 7.20 13.17
C PRO A 413 -4.81 7.51 14.67
N LEU A 414 -5.99 7.34 15.28
CA LEU A 414 -6.26 7.78 16.67
C LEU A 414 -5.42 7.02 17.71
N ASN A 415 -5.05 5.79 17.44
CA ASN A 415 -4.13 5.02 18.27
C ASN A 415 -2.72 5.66 18.32
N LEU A 416 -2.20 6.12 17.17
CA LEU A 416 -0.91 6.82 17.11
C LEU A 416 -1.00 8.20 17.76
N VAL A 417 -2.10 8.93 17.56
CA VAL A 417 -2.35 10.21 18.27
C VAL A 417 -2.27 10.00 19.78
N LYS A 418 -2.91 8.95 20.32
CA LYS A 418 -2.85 8.61 21.75
C LYS A 418 -1.43 8.27 22.20
N ALA A 419 -0.72 7.45 21.43
CA ALA A 419 0.63 7.02 21.75
C ALA A 419 1.61 8.19 21.84
N ILE A 420 1.54 9.14 20.88
CA ILE A 420 2.35 10.35 20.87
C ILE A 420 1.91 11.33 21.97
N ALA A 421 0.61 11.48 22.22
CA ALA A 421 0.10 12.36 23.27
C ALA A 421 0.60 11.97 24.67
N GLN A 422 0.81 10.69 24.93
CA GLN A 422 1.33 10.18 26.19
C GLN A 422 2.82 10.42 26.36
N ARG A 423 3.59 10.42 25.27
CA ARG A 423 5.07 10.50 25.28
C ARG A 423 5.58 11.90 24.98
N GLU A 424 5.04 12.53 23.96
CA GLU A 424 5.52 13.77 23.38
C GLU A 424 4.35 14.72 23.03
N PRO A 425 3.56 15.18 24.04
CA PRO A 425 2.34 15.96 23.81
C PRO A 425 2.61 17.30 23.12
N GLU A 426 3.78 17.91 23.33
CA GLU A 426 4.15 19.16 22.65
C GLU A 426 4.35 18.94 21.15
N LEU A 427 4.98 17.83 20.78
CA LEU A 427 5.22 17.46 19.39
C LEU A 427 3.89 17.26 18.63
N LEU A 428 2.94 16.57 19.29
CA LEU A 428 1.59 16.40 18.74
C LEU A 428 0.91 17.75 18.47
N ARG A 429 1.07 18.73 19.38
CA ARG A 429 0.47 20.06 19.23
C ARG A 429 1.17 20.90 18.17
N SER A 430 2.49 20.94 18.15
CA SER A 430 3.26 21.76 17.21
C SER A 430 3.02 21.35 15.75
N PHE A 431 2.90 20.06 15.48
CA PHE A 431 2.59 19.52 14.15
C PHE A 431 1.09 19.37 13.87
N ARG A 432 0.22 19.68 14.84
CA ARG A 432 -1.22 19.50 14.71
C ARG A 432 -1.58 18.10 14.19
N SER A 433 -0.91 17.07 14.72
CA SER A 433 -1.02 15.70 14.23
C SER A 433 -2.41 15.09 14.44
N GLY A 434 -3.26 15.68 15.28
CA GLY A 434 -4.68 15.29 15.44
C GLY A 434 -5.64 15.92 14.44
N SER A 435 -5.18 16.82 13.55
CA SER A 435 -6.03 17.55 12.61
C SER A 435 -6.32 16.75 11.35
N LEU A 436 -7.55 16.87 10.85
CA LEU A 436 -7.93 16.37 9.53
C LEU A 436 -7.28 17.23 8.44
N ARG A 437 -6.58 16.61 7.52
CA ARG A 437 -6.04 17.28 6.33
C ARG A 437 -6.73 16.79 5.07
N ARG A 438 -6.85 17.67 4.10
CA ARG A 438 -7.33 17.35 2.76
C ARG A 438 -6.40 17.96 1.74
N ALA A 439 -6.07 17.20 0.71
CA ALA A 439 -5.27 17.68 -0.40
C ALA A 439 -6.05 17.60 -1.71
N LEU A 440 -5.87 18.60 -2.55
CA LEU A 440 -6.35 18.62 -3.92
C LEU A 440 -5.17 18.88 -4.85
N VAL A 441 -4.87 17.90 -5.68
CA VAL A 441 -3.97 18.07 -6.81
C VAL A 441 -4.80 18.35 -8.03
N ARG A 442 -4.51 19.45 -8.74
CA ARG A 442 -5.16 19.78 -9.99
C ARG A 442 -4.14 20.33 -10.96
N HIS A 443 -3.90 19.61 -12.05
CA HIS A 443 -2.80 19.92 -12.97
C HIS A 443 -1.49 20.08 -12.18
N ASP A 444 -0.84 21.23 -12.27
CA ASP A 444 0.46 21.51 -11.66
C ASP A 444 0.39 22.02 -10.22
N LEU A 445 -0.80 22.21 -9.68
CA LEU A 445 -0.98 22.82 -8.35
C LEU A 445 -1.52 21.81 -7.33
N LYS A 446 -1.01 21.90 -6.11
CA LYS A 446 -1.53 21.15 -4.96
C LYS A 446 -1.86 22.09 -3.81
N LEU A 447 -3.11 22.05 -3.38
CA LEU A 447 -3.61 22.75 -2.20
C LEU A 447 -3.78 21.78 -1.04
N ILE A 448 -3.28 22.13 0.15
CA ILE A 448 -3.52 21.40 1.38
C ILE A 448 -4.35 22.27 2.33
N GLN A 449 -5.47 21.70 2.80
CA GLN A 449 -6.26 22.23 3.91
C GLN A 449 -5.94 21.49 5.20
N VAL A 450 -5.96 22.22 6.31
CA VAL A 450 -5.94 21.69 7.68
C VAL A 450 -7.17 22.21 8.41
N ASP A 451 -8.00 21.32 8.94
CA ASP A 451 -9.28 21.66 9.60
C ASP A 451 -10.14 22.62 8.76
N ASN A 452 -10.30 22.31 7.48
CA ASN A 452 -11.08 23.06 6.48
C ASN A 452 -10.53 24.47 6.13
N ARG A 453 -9.28 24.78 6.46
CA ARG A 453 -8.63 26.05 6.09
C ARG A 453 -7.48 25.77 5.12
N PRO A 454 -7.38 26.51 4.01
CA PRO A 454 -6.22 26.40 3.13
C PRO A 454 -4.98 26.93 3.86
N GLU A 455 -3.94 26.11 3.94
CA GLU A 455 -2.69 26.46 4.64
C GLU A 455 -1.48 26.41 3.73
N GLU A 456 -1.49 25.55 2.71
CA GLU A 456 -0.35 25.36 1.82
C GLU A 456 -0.81 25.23 0.37
N LEU A 457 -0.04 25.84 -0.53
CA LEU A 457 -0.18 25.71 -1.98
C LEU A 457 1.21 25.51 -2.58
N PHE A 458 1.33 24.48 -3.42
CA PHE A 458 2.58 24.13 -4.08
C PHE A 458 2.40 24.10 -5.59
N HIS A 459 3.46 24.47 -6.33
CA HIS A 459 3.55 24.30 -7.77
C HIS A 459 4.49 23.11 -8.05
N LEU A 460 3.91 21.94 -8.26
CA LEU A 460 4.63 20.66 -8.27
C LEU A 460 5.75 20.53 -9.31
N PRO A 461 5.63 21.07 -10.54
CA PRO A 461 6.73 21.01 -11.50
C PRO A 461 8.00 21.75 -11.07
N ASP A 462 7.85 22.87 -10.35
CA ASP A 462 8.99 23.67 -9.86
C ASP A 462 9.45 23.22 -8.46
N ASP A 463 8.56 22.60 -7.69
CA ASP A 463 8.77 22.20 -6.31
C ASP A 463 8.13 20.82 -6.02
N PRO A 464 8.65 19.75 -6.63
CA PRO A 464 8.08 18.40 -6.47
C PRO A 464 8.21 17.84 -5.04
N THR A 465 9.06 18.46 -4.21
CA THR A 465 9.27 18.12 -2.81
C THR A 465 8.49 19.01 -1.83
N GLU A 466 7.66 19.93 -2.33
CA GLU A 466 6.71 20.75 -1.53
C GLU A 466 7.38 21.55 -0.40
N LEU A 467 8.54 22.16 -0.67
CA LEU A 467 9.28 22.96 0.30
C LEU A 467 8.94 24.46 0.26
N HIS A 468 8.30 24.94 -0.81
CA HIS A 468 8.05 26.36 -1.06
C HIS A 468 6.55 26.65 -1.14
N ASN A 469 5.95 26.96 0.01
CA ASN A 469 4.53 27.34 0.07
C ASN A 469 4.26 28.67 -0.62
N VAL A 470 3.54 28.63 -1.75
CA VAL A 470 3.19 29.79 -2.57
C VAL A 470 1.77 30.32 -2.32
N LEU A 471 1.08 29.89 -1.26
CA LEU A 471 -0.30 30.27 -0.94
C LEU A 471 -0.49 31.78 -0.92
N ALA A 472 0.40 32.50 -0.24
CA ALA A 472 0.31 33.96 -0.09
C ALA A 472 0.61 34.72 -1.40
N SER A 473 1.45 34.15 -2.28
CA SER A 473 1.83 34.78 -3.56
C SER A 473 0.85 34.49 -4.69
N ARG A 474 -0.03 33.46 -4.56
CA ARG A 474 -1.00 33.03 -5.57
C ARG A 474 -2.44 33.00 -5.05
N PRO A 475 -2.98 34.13 -4.52
CA PRO A 475 -4.29 34.14 -3.82
C PRO A 475 -5.48 33.77 -4.72
N GLY A 476 -5.41 34.08 -6.02
CA GLY A 476 -6.45 33.76 -6.99
C GLY A 476 -6.58 32.25 -7.23
N GLU A 477 -5.45 31.55 -7.47
CA GLU A 477 -5.36 30.12 -7.68
C GLU A 477 -5.73 29.37 -6.39
N SER A 478 -5.22 29.83 -5.25
CA SER A 478 -5.59 29.30 -3.93
C SER A 478 -7.11 29.36 -3.69
N ALA A 479 -7.75 30.48 -3.94
CA ALA A 479 -9.19 30.62 -3.78
C ALA A 479 -9.98 29.72 -4.74
N GLN A 480 -9.49 29.50 -5.97
CA GLN A 480 -10.10 28.61 -6.95
C GLN A 480 -10.03 27.15 -6.48
N LEU A 481 -8.80 26.67 -6.15
CA LEU A 481 -8.61 25.30 -5.69
C LEU A 481 -9.38 25.03 -4.38
N ASN A 482 -9.42 26.01 -3.48
CA ASN A 482 -10.15 25.90 -2.23
C ASN A 482 -11.67 25.74 -2.45
N ARG A 483 -12.26 26.46 -3.43
CA ARG A 483 -13.67 26.24 -3.80
C ARG A 483 -13.90 24.84 -4.38
N GLU A 484 -12.98 24.38 -5.24
CA GLU A 484 -13.06 23.06 -5.84
C GLU A 484 -12.94 21.95 -4.80
N LEU A 485 -11.95 22.04 -3.89
CA LEU A 485 -11.75 21.11 -2.80
C LEU A 485 -13.01 21.03 -1.90
N ASN A 486 -13.57 22.19 -1.52
CA ASN A 486 -14.80 22.23 -0.72
C ASN A 486 -16.00 21.64 -1.47
N ARG A 487 -16.10 21.82 -2.79
CA ARG A 487 -17.14 21.22 -3.61
C ARG A 487 -17.04 19.68 -3.57
N ILE A 488 -15.83 19.14 -3.75
CA ILE A 488 -15.58 17.70 -3.70
C ILE A 488 -15.86 17.16 -2.29
N SER A 489 -15.32 17.78 -1.25
CA SER A 489 -15.53 17.39 0.15
C SER A 489 -17.01 17.34 0.50
N ASN A 490 -17.80 18.36 0.09
CA ASN A 490 -19.25 18.38 0.31
C ASN A 490 -19.99 17.28 -0.48
N GLN A 491 -19.48 16.91 -1.66
CA GLN A 491 -20.05 15.79 -2.44
C GLN A 491 -19.77 14.46 -1.73
N VAL A 492 -18.55 14.25 -1.25
CA VAL A 492 -18.15 13.05 -0.51
C VAL A 492 -18.94 12.92 0.80
N GLU A 493 -19.18 14.03 1.49
CA GLU A 493 -20.02 14.06 2.70
C GLU A 493 -21.47 13.67 2.42
N ARG A 494 -22.07 14.14 1.32
CA ARG A 494 -23.40 13.69 0.89
C ARG A 494 -23.45 12.21 0.54
N GLN A 495 -22.36 11.65 -0.01
CA GLN A 495 -22.24 10.20 -0.22
C GLN A 495 -22.21 9.45 1.12
N ARG A 496 -21.46 9.97 2.09
CA ARG A 496 -21.41 9.41 3.47
C ARG A 496 -22.80 9.32 4.10
N GLU A 497 -23.60 10.38 3.99
CA GLU A 497 -24.97 10.44 4.54
C GLU A 497 -25.90 9.37 3.97
N GLN A 498 -25.59 8.83 2.80
CA GLN A 498 -26.37 7.80 2.14
C GLN A 498 -25.89 6.37 2.45
N MET A 499 -24.75 6.22 3.15
CA MET A 499 -24.13 4.94 3.44
C MET A 499 -24.26 4.57 4.91
N THR A 500 -24.50 3.30 5.17
CA THR A 500 -24.48 2.76 6.53
C THR A 500 -23.02 2.48 6.93
N ALA A 501 -22.62 2.98 8.10
CA ALA A 501 -21.31 2.66 8.66
C ALA A 501 -21.21 1.16 8.97
N GLY A 502 -20.01 0.61 8.84
CA GLY A 502 -19.73 -0.76 9.27
C GLY A 502 -19.60 -0.89 10.79
N ASP A 503 -19.40 -2.13 11.24
CA ASP A 503 -19.23 -2.44 12.64
C ASP A 503 -17.87 -1.97 13.18
N ILE A 504 -17.82 -1.72 14.49
CA ILE A 504 -16.56 -1.49 15.21
C ILE A 504 -15.97 -2.85 15.57
N ILE A 505 -14.71 -3.05 15.23
CA ILE A 505 -13.96 -4.28 15.49
C ILE A 505 -13.34 -4.20 16.88
N ASP A 506 -13.49 -5.25 17.66
CA ASP A 506 -12.76 -5.40 18.91
C ASP A 506 -11.32 -5.90 18.60
N LEU A 507 -10.35 -4.97 18.66
CA LEU A 507 -8.94 -5.28 18.44
C LEU A 507 -8.31 -6.01 19.63
N ASP A 508 -8.95 -6.00 20.81
CA ASP A 508 -8.43 -6.59 22.03
C ASP A 508 -8.76 -8.10 22.14
N ALA A 509 -9.61 -8.60 21.27
CA ALA A 509 -10.04 -9.99 21.26
C ALA A 509 -8.95 -11.00 20.84
N ASP A 510 -7.84 -10.58 20.20
CA ASP A 510 -6.74 -11.45 19.75
C ASP A 510 -5.37 -10.89 20.16
N GLU A 511 -4.79 -11.45 21.23
CA GLU A 511 -3.46 -11.05 21.75
C GLU A 511 -2.33 -11.18 20.71
N ASN A 512 -2.40 -12.17 19.82
CA ASN A 512 -1.38 -12.37 18.79
C ASN A 512 -1.47 -11.28 17.71
N LEU A 513 -2.69 -10.89 17.35
CA LEU A 513 -2.92 -9.76 16.44
C LEU A 513 -2.44 -8.46 17.07
N GLN A 514 -2.74 -8.21 18.34
CA GLN A 514 -2.27 -7.04 19.08
C GLN A 514 -0.73 -6.93 19.08
N GLN A 515 -0.03 -8.00 19.49
CA GLN A 515 1.43 -8.01 19.50
C GLN A 515 2.04 -7.66 18.14
N ARG A 516 1.39 -8.10 17.08
CA ARG A 516 1.83 -7.85 15.73
C ARG A 516 1.55 -6.40 15.29
N LEU A 517 0.37 -5.89 15.56
CA LEU A 517 0.02 -4.50 15.30
C LEU A 517 0.95 -3.54 16.08
N ARG A 518 1.35 -3.93 17.32
CA ARG A 518 2.37 -3.22 18.12
C ARG A 518 3.74 -3.23 17.42
N SER A 519 4.19 -4.37 16.91
CA SER A 519 5.50 -4.49 16.26
C SER A 519 5.62 -3.67 14.96
N LEU A 520 4.50 -3.42 14.30
CA LEU A 520 4.38 -2.60 13.10
C LEU A 520 4.04 -1.13 13.41
N GLY A 521 3.89 -0.77 14.69
CA GLY A 521 3.57 0.59 15.11
C GLY A 521 2.09 0.99 14.96
N TYR A 522 1.21 0.06 14.66
CA TYR A 522 -0.23 0.36 14.48
C TYR A 522 -1.01 0.49 15.79
N ILE A 523 -0.58 -0.15 16.87
CA ILE A 523 -1.14 -0.04 18.22
C ILE A 523 -0.04 -0.09 19.28
N GLU A 524 -0.33 0.31 20.54
CA GLU A 524 0.60 0.23 21.69
C GLU A 524 0.79 -1.20 22.26
#